data_b5f6f89a011d416bb7ba7beaa2efcef1
#
_entry.id   b5f6f89a011d416bb7ba7beaa2efcef1
#
_cell.length_a   1.000
_cell.length_b   1.000
_cell.length_c   1.000
_cell.angle_alpha   90.00
_cell.angle_beta   90.00
_cell.angle_gamma   90.00
#
_symmetry.space_group_name_H-M   'P 1'
#
loop_
_entity.id
_entity.type
_entity.pdbx_description
1 polymer ?
#
loop_
_entity_poly.entity_id
_entity_poly.type
_entity_poly.pdbx_seq_one_letter_code
_entity_poly.pdbx_strand_id
1 'polypeptide(L)'
;MLTLHAADASPEFAVLVDGPLVAAVGTYEELADANQDARLRRWPGILTPGLLNPYGPELLEATYHPDPREAETFGTEPIMGERAHEIFEANPARRGASARRGVQRLLAHGTVAVGGELRGRGAQDAVRRAGLAVGQRPPNLPGPPSLAPRPMVLLPRLTPGGPARFAVFDVPDRAALVRLGPATCVATVIAGRLVYRAR
;
A
#
# COMPACT_ATOMS: atom_id res chain seq x y z
N MET A 1 -9.34 2.13 -20.79
CA MET A 1 -8.97 3.56 -20.90
C MET A 1 -7.56 3.70 -20.36
N LEU A 2 -6.63 4.11 -21.23
CA LEU A 2 -5.23 4.28 -20.88
C LEU A 2 -5.03 5.44 -19.88
N THR A 3 -4.20 5.21 -18.88
CA THR A 3 -3.78 6.24 -17.93
C THR A 3 -2.26 6.21 -17.79
N LEU A 4 -1.62 7.33 -18.09
CA LEU A 4 -0.18 7.50 -17.92
C LEU A 4 0.10 8.12 -16.55
N HIS A 5 0.84 7.40 -15.73
CA HIS A 5 1.32 7.87 -14.43
C HIS A 5 2.79 8.26 -14.54
N ALA A 6 3.11 9.51 -14.20
CA ALA A 6 4.46 10.06 -14.17
C ALA A 6 4.72 10.76 -12.84
N ALA A 7 5.95 10.74 -12.37
CA ALA A 7 6.36 11.42 -11.16
C ALA A 7 7.47 12.43 -11.46
N ASP A 8 7.39 13.62 -10.83
CA ASP A 8 8.22 14.76 -11.20
C ASP A 8 9.71 14.56 -10.87
N ALA A 9 10.02 13.79 -9.83
CA ALA A 9 11.41 13.50 -9.45
C ALA A 9 12.00 12.25 -10.14
N SER A 10 11.22 11.53 -10.97
CA SER A 10 11.70 10.36 -11.73
C SER A 10 11.08 10.32 -13.14
N PRO A 11 11.38 11.30 -14.01
CA PRO A 11 10.81 11.37 -15.36
C PRO A 11 11.25 10.18 -16.25
N GLU A 12 12.36 9.54 -15.89
CA GLU A 12 12.87 8.32 -16.55
C GLU A 12 12.03 7.07 -16.26
N PHE A 13 11.07 7.16 -15.33
CA PHE A 13 10.22 6.05 -14.94
C PHE A 13 8.75 6.45 -14.85
N ALA A 14 8.04 6.19 -15.93
CA ALA A 14 6.58 6.36 -16.03
C ALA A 14 5.91 5.02 -16.33
N VAL A 15 4.62 4.91 -15.99
CA VAL A 15 3.83 3.69 -16.14
C VAL A 15 2.54 4.00 -16.90
N LEU A 16 2.36 3.36 -18.03
CA LEU A 16 1.10 3.35 -18.76
C LEU A 16 0.24 2.18 -18.27
N VAL A 17 -0.98 2.48 -17.89
CA VAL A 17 -1.93 1.51 -17.32
C VAL A 17 -3.14 1.36 -18.23
N ASP A 18 -3.52 0.11 -18.53
CA ASP A 18 -4.79 -0.22 -19.19
C ASP A 18 -5.62 -1.14 -18.28
N GLY A 19 -6.72 -0.60 -17.77
CA GLY A 19 -7.54 -1.32 -16.81
C GLY A 19 -6.71 -1.80 -15.60
N PRO A 20 -6.66 -3.11 -15.30
CA PRO A 20 -5.92 -3.63 -14.15
C PRO A 20 -4.42 -3.90 -14.42
N LEU A 21 -3.96 -3.74 -15.66
CA LEU A 21 -2.64 -4.17 -16.10
C LEU A 21 -1.73 -3.00 -16.45
N VAL A 22 -0.44 -3.22 -16.34
CA VAL A 22 0.59 -2.35 -16.90
C VAL A 22 0.64 -2.58 -18.40
N ALA A 23 0.37 -1.54 -19.20
CA ALA A 23 0.49 -1.60 -20.65
C ALA A 23 1.93 -1.39 -21.10
N ALA A 24 2.62 -0.40 -20.52
CA ALA A 24 4.02 -0.11 -20.80
C ALA A 24 4.73 0.54 -19.61
N VAL A 25 6.04 0.46 -19.59
CA VAL A 25 6.95 1.15 -18.66
C VAL A 25 8.07 1.78 -19.50
N GLY A 26 8.40 3.02 -19.24
CA GLY A 26 9.43 3.77 -19.99
C GLY A 26 9.58 5.17 -19.44
N THR A 27 10.22 6.06 -20.21
CA THR A 27 10.30 7.47 -19.86
C THR A 27 8.93 8.15 -20.06
N TYR A 28 8.72 9.26 -19.36
CA TYR A 28 7.47 10.03 -19.55
C TYR A 28 7.32 10.47 -21.02
N GLU A 29 8.39 10.97 -21.62
CA GLU A 29 8.37 11.51 -22.99
C GLU A 29 7.98 10.43 -24.00
N GLU A 30 8.68 9.27 -23.99
CA GLU A 30 8.37 8.15 -24.89
C GLU A 30 6.92 7.68 -24.77
N LEU A 31 6.43 7.53 -23.55
CA LEU A 31 5.06 7.03 -23.33
C LEU A 31 4.00 8.08 -23.68
N ALA A 32 4.25 9.36 -23.42
CA ALA A 32 3.34 10.44 -23.75
C ALA A 32 3.22 10.65 -25.28
N ASP A 33 4.33 10.62 -26.01
CA ASP A 33 4.34 10.76 -27.45
C ASP A 33 3.63 9.60 -28.15
N ALA A 34 3.83 8.40 -27.65
CA ALA A 34 3.21 7.19 -28.21
C ALA A 34 1.71 7.05 -27.84
N ASN A 35 1.20 7.76 -26.81
CA ASN A 35 -0.14 7.58 -26.27
C ASN A 35 -0.81 8.93 -25.96
N GLN A 36 -0.98 9.79 -26.95
CA GLN A 36 -1.49 11.16 -26.82
C GLN A 36 -2.91 11.23 -26.21
N ASP A 37 -3.72 10.20 -26.39
CA ASP A 37 -5.07 10.10 -25.84
C ASP A 37 -5.11 9.52 -24.41
N ALA A 38 -3.97 9.13 -23.83
CA ALA A 38 -3.92 8.61 -22.47
C ALA A 38 -4.19 9.72 -21.45
N ARG A 39 -5.00 9.40 -20.44
CA ARG A 39 -5.21 10.32 -19.32
C ARG A 39 -3.92 10.47 -18.51
N LEU A 40 -3.35 11.68 -18.47
CA LEU A 40 -2.17 11.95 -17.68
C LEU A 40 -2.50 12.14 -16.20
N ARG A 41 -1.72 11.50 -15.33
CA ARG A 41 -1.66 11.74 -13.88
C ARG A 41 -0.22 12.05 -13.49
N ARG A 42 0.05 13.29 -13.12
CA ARG A 42 1.33 13.72 -12.54
C ARG A 42 1.28 13.65 -11.03
N TRP A 43 2.42 13.28 -10.45
CA TRP A 43 2.61 13.09 -9.02
C TRP A 43 3.88 13.79 -8.57
N PRO A 44 3.91 14.37 -7.35
CA PRO A 44 5.18 14.80 -6.76
C PRO A 44 6.06 13.58 -6.46
N GLY A 45 7.38 13.81 -6.34
CA GLY A 45 8.33 12.82 -5.90
C GLY A 45 8.59 11.69 -6.91
N ILE A 46 8.69 10.46 -6.41
CA ILE A 46 9.07 9.28 -7.21
C ILE A 46 7.97 8.23 -7.28
N LEU A 47 7.87 7.53 -8.41
CA LEU A 47 7.04 6.36 -8.59
C LEU A 47 7.88 5.09 -8.40
N THR A 48 7.39 4.15 -7.62
CA THR A 48 8.06 2.88 -7.34
C THR A 48 7.09 1.71 -7.46
N PRO A 49 7.56 0.47 -7.64
CA PRO A 49 6.76 -0.69 -7.30
C PRO A 49 6.23 -0.53 -5.88
N GLY A 50 5.01 -0.97 -5.62
CA GLY A 50 4.43 -0.87 -4.29
C GLY A 50 5.19 -1.70 -3.24
N LEU A 51 4.87 -1.50 -1.98
CA LEU A 51 5.51 -2.20 -0.87
C LEU A 51 4.77 -3.49 -0.51
N LEU A 52 5.52 -4.49 -0.07
CA LEU A 52 5.02 -5.62 0.70
C LEU A 52 5.21 -5.30 2.19
N ASN A 53 4.11 -5.29 2.95
CA ASN A 53 4.22 -5.26 4.41
C ASN A 53 4.25 -6.71 4.93
N PRO A 54 5.35 -7.15 5.58
CA PRO A 54 5.52 -8.54 5.97
C PRO A 54 4.72 -8.98 7.21
N TYR A 55 4.05 -8.03 7.86
CA TYR A 55 3.34 -8.25 9.12
C TYR A 55 1.81 -8.30 8.92
N GLY A 56 1.33 -8.96 7.85
CA GLY A 56 -0.09 -9.06 7.55
C GLY A 56 -0.96 -9.57 8.70
N PRO A 57 -0.68 -10.76 9.28
CA PRO A 57 -1.44 -11.29 10.41
C PRO A 57 -1.39 -10.40 11.65
N GLU A 58 -0.21 -9.93 12.03
CA GLU A 58 -0.02 -9.08 13.20
C GLU A 58 -0.79 -7.77 13.09
N LEU A 59 -0.78 -7.13 11.91
CA LEU A 59 -1.43 -5.85 11.69
C LEU A 59 -2.93 -5.95 11.41
N LEU A 60 -3.40 -7.06 10.82
CA LEU A 60 -4.79 -7.17 10.40
C LEU A 60 -5.66 -8.07 11.29
N GLU A 61 -5.03 -8.96 12.07
CA GLU A 61 -5.74 -9.90 12.94
C GLU A 61 -5.48 -9.65 14.43
N ALA A 62 -4.24 -9.25 14.79
CA ALA A 62 -3.83 -9.04 16.17
C ALA A 62 -3.78 -7.56 16.62
N THR A 63 -3.91 -6.62 15.67
CA THR A 63 -3.92 -5.17 15.96
C THR A 63 -5.34 -4.63 15.87
N TYR A 64 -5.78 -3.89 16.89
CA TYR A 64 -7.01 -3.13 16.83
C TYR A 64 -6.74 -1.74 16.24
N HIS A 65 -7.43 -1.44 15.14
CA HIS A 65 -7.42 -0.12 14.50
C HIS A 65 -8.70 0.62 14.92
N PRO A 66 -8.63 1.63 15.80
CA PRO A 66 -9.81 2.33 16.31
C PRO A 66 -10.64 2.98 15.20
N ASP A 67 -11.95 3.03 15.41
CA ASP A 67 -12.84 3.86 14.59
C ASP A 67 -12.64 5.33 15.00
N PRO A 68 -12.60 6.28 14.06
CA PRO A 68 -12.55 7.71 14.40
C PRO A 68 -13.66 8.15 15.38
N ARG A 69 -14.82 7.48 15.38
CA ARG A 69 -15.93 7.72 16.32
C ARG A 69 -15.63 7.26 17.74
N GLU A 70 -14.63 6.41 17.91
CA GLU A 70 -14.21 5.86 19.21
C GLU A 70 -12.90 6.51 19.70
N ALA A 71 -12.47 7.61 19.07
CA ALA A 71 -11.19 8.26 19.37
C ALA A 71 -11.05 8.72 20.83
N GLU A 72 -12.16 9.12 21.48
CA GLU A 72 -12.16 9.50 22.90
C GLU A 72 -11.86 8.31 23.81
N THR A 73 -12.26 7.09 23.43
CA THR A 73 -12.07 5.88 24.24
C THR A 73 -10.76 5.16 23.94
N PHE A 74 -10.40 5.06 22.64
CA PHE A 74 -9.29 4.22 22.19
C PHE A 74 -8.14 5.02 21.55
N GLY A 75 -8.27 6.33 21.39
CA GLY A 75 -7.33 7.13 20.64
C GLY A 75 -7.45 6.89 19.14
N THR A 76 -6.45 7.39 18.39
CA THR A 76 -6.39 7.26 16.93
C THR A 76 -5.36 6.25 16.45
N GLU A 77 -4.42 5.88 17.32
CA GLU A 77 -3.31 5.00 16.96
C GLU A 77 -3.69 3.51 17.03
N PRO A 78 -3.04 2.65 16.23
CA PRO A 78 -3.22 1.21 16.31
C PRO A 78 -2.85 0.68 17.71
N ILE A 79 -3.70 -0.18 18.25
CA ILE A 79 -3.51 -0.81 19.57
C ILE A 79 -3.07 -2.25 19.32
N MET A 80 -1.98 -2.65 19.94
CA MET A 80 -1.38 -3.98 19.83
C MET A 80 -1.34 -4.70 21.19
N GLY A 81 -0.97 -5.98 21.17
CA GLY A 81 -0.74 -6.78 22.37
C GLY A 81 -2.01 -7.09 23.14
N GLU A 82 -1.89 -7.21 24.46
CA GLU A 82 -2.96 -7.64 25.36
C GLU A 82 -4.19 -6.76 25.27
N ARG A 83 -4.02 -5.44 25.20
CA ARG A 83 -5.14 -4.49 25.07
C ARG A 83 -5.95 -4.70 23.79
N ALA A 84 -5.30 -5.03 22.67
CA ALA A 84 -6.02 -5.38 21.44
C ALA A 84 -6.80 -6.68 21.60
N HIS A 85 -6.21 -7.67 22.27
CA HIS A 85 -6.86 -8.94 22.58
C HIS A 85 -8.12 -8.73 23.43
N GLU A 86 -8.04 -7.99 24.52
CA GLU A 86 -9.18 -7.64 25.38
C GLU A 86 -10.33 -6.97 24.59
N ILE A 87 -10.00 -6.02 23.73
CA ILE A 87 -11.00 -5.33 22.88
C ILE A 87 -11.72 -6.33 21.96
N PHE A 88 -10.99 -7.27 21.37
CA PHE A 88 -11.56 -8.28 20.48
C PHE A 88 -12.33 -9.38 21.22
N GLU A 89 -11.92 -9.74 22.43
CA GLU A 89 -12.66 -10.68 23.28
C GLU A 89 -13.98 -10.07 23.76
N ALA A 90 -13.95 -8.81 24.17
CA ALA A 90 -15.16 -8.09 24.55
C ALA A 90 -16.17 -7.92 23.40
N ASN A 91 -15.69 -7.79 22.16
CA ASN A 91 -16.54 -7.68 20.97
C ASN A 91 -15.86 -8.25 19.70
N PRO A 92 -16.01 -9.56 19.44
CA PRO A 92 -15.41 -10.21 18.26
C PRO A 92 -15.87 -9.64 16.91
N ALA A 93 -17.06 -9.03 16.85
CA ALA A 93 -17.58 -8.41 15.63
C ALA A 93 -16.73 -7.22 15.15
N ARG A 94 -15.93 -6.62 16.03
CA ARG A 94 -14.99 -5.54 15.69
C ARG A 94 -13.85 -5.96 14.77
N ARG A 95 -13.47 -7.26 14.75
CA ARG A 95 -12.30 -7.76 13.99
C ARG A 95 -12.37 -7.38 12.52
N GLY A 96 -13.48 -7.59 11.85
CA GLY A 96 -13.63 -7.28 10.42
C GLY A 96 -13.59 -5.78 10.11
N ALA A 97 -14.15 -4.95 10.96
CA ALA A 97 -14.10 -3.49 10.81
C ALA A 97 -12.69 -2.95 11.08
N SER A 98 -12.03 -3.46 12.11
CA SER A 98 -10.63 -3.16 12.43
C SER A 98 -9.70 -3.54 11.27
N ALA A 99 -9.81 -4.75 10.72
CA ALA A 99 -9.00 -5.18 9.59
C ALA A 99 -9.17 -4.27 8.37
N ARG A 100 -10.40 -3.82 8.05
CA ARG A 100 -10.61 -2.85 6.96
C ARG A 100 -9.90 -1.52 7.20
N ARG A 101 -9.92 -1.00 8.43
CA ARG A 101 -9.18 0.22 8.78
C ARG A 101 -7.67 0.00 8.74
N GLY A 102 -7.19 -1.17 9.18
CA GLY A 102 -5.80 -1.58 9.04
C GLY A 102 -5.34 -1.58 7.57
N VAL A 103 -6.15 -2.13 6.69
CA VAL A 103 -5.89 -2.09 5.24
C VAL A 103 -5.80 -0.65 4.72
N GLN A 104 -6.71 0.26 5.12
CA GLN A 104 -6.63 1.67 4.72
C GLN A 104 -5.33 2.33 5.18
N ARG A 105 -4.87 2.03 6.39
CA ARG A 105 -3.58 2.52 6.90
C ARG A 105 -2.39 1.95 6.11
N LEU A 106 -2.43 0.66 5.74
CA LEU A 106 -1.41 0.05 4.88
C LEU A 106 -1.35 0.72 3.51
N LEU A 107 -2.50 0.99 2.89
CA LEU A 107 -2.58 1.71 1.62
C LEU A 107 -1.99 3.13 1.73
N ALA A 108 -2.19 3.81 2.85
CA ALA A 108 -1.61 5.13 3.12
C ALA A 108 -0.08 5.10 3.26
N HIS A 109 0.52 3.92 3.38
CA HIS A 109 1.97 3.70 3.41
C HIS A 109 2.50 3.06 2.13
N GLY A 110 1.73 3.07 1.03
CA GLY A 110 2.19 2.51 -0.25
C GLY A 110 2.22 0.98 -0.29
N THR A 111 1.60 0.31 0.68
CA THR A 111 1.52 -1.14 0.73
C THR A 111 0.49 -1.65 -0.28
N VAL A 112 0.90 -2.55 -1.18
CA VAL A 112 0.04 -3.19 -2.19
C VAL A 112 0.01 -4.71 -2.03
N ALA A 113 0.81 -5.24 -1.09
CA ALA A 113 0.85 -6.65 -0.73
C ALA A 113 1.10 -6.81 0.78
N VAL A 114 0.59 -7.90 1.36
CA VAL A 114 0.88 -8.29 2.74
C VAL A 114 1.53 -9.67 2.76
N GLY A 115 2.51 -9.85 3.63
CA GLY A 115 3.18 -11.13 3.86
C GLY A 115 2.60 -11.88 5.03
N GLY A 116 2.62 -13.20 4.93
CA GLY A 116 2.13 -14.11 5.96
C GLY A 116 0.73 -14.66 5.70
N GLU A 117 0.37 -15.71 6.41
CA GLU A 117 -0.90 -16.41 6.26
C GLU A 117 -1.99 -15.72 7.09
N LEU A 118 -3.01 -15.20 6.44
CA LEU A 118 -4.20 -14.66 7.11
C LEU A 118 -5.19 -15.80 7.41
N ARG A 119 -5.59 -15.97 8.64
CA ARG A 119 -6.51 -17.02 9.10
C ARG A 119 -7.92 -16.49 9.36
N GLY A 120 -8.03 -15.24 9.80
CA GLY A 120 -9.31 -14.61 10.12
C GLY A 120 -10.07 -14.18 8.87
N ARG A 121 -11.33 -14.61 8.72
CA ARG A 121 -12.20 -14.23 7.58
C ARG A 121 -12.29 -12.71 7.40
N GLY A 122 -12.33 -11.94 8.48
CA GLY A 122 -12.40 -10.48 8.43
C GLY A 122 -11.18 -9.84 7.77
N ALA A 123 -9.99 -10.35 8.06
CA ALA A 123 -8.73 -9.89 7.45
C ALA A 123 -8.63 -10.33 5.98
N GLN A 124 -8.94 -11.60 5.68
CA GLN A 124 -8.97 -12.14 4.32
C GLN A 124 -9.93 -11.33 3.42
N ASP A 125 -11.15 -11.04 3.91
CA ASP A 125 -12.13 -10.25 3.19
C ASP A 125 -11.69 -8.81 2.98
N ALA A 126 -11.06 -8.18 3.98
CA ALA A 126 -10.54 -6.82 3.87
C ALA A 126 -9.44 -6.72 2.80
N VAL A 127 -8.48 -7.64 2.82
CA VAL A 127 -7.37 -7.73 1.86
C VAL A 127 -7.89 -7.98 0.44
N ARG A 128 -8.79 -8.96 0.27
CA ARG A 128 -9.39 -9.28 -1.02
C ARG A 128 -10.17 -8.10 -1.62
N ARG A 129 -11.01 -7.43 -0.83
CA ARG A 129 -11.82 -6.27 -1.31
C ARG A 129 -10.97 -5.07 -1.70
N ALA A 130 -9.85 -4.86 -1.03
CA ALA A 130 -8.91 -3.81 -1.37
C ALA A 130 -8.00 -4.18 -2.55
N GLY A 131 -7.97 -5.46 -2.95
CA GLY A 131 -7.13 -5.97 -4.04
C GLY A 131 -5.67 -6.11 -3.67
N LEU A 132 -5.30 -6.10 -2.36
CA LEU A 132 -3.94 -6.38 -1.96
C LEU A 132 -3.56 -7.82 -2.31
N ALA A 133 -2.31 -8.01 -2.73
CA ALA A 133 -1.76 -9.35 -2.87
C ALA A 133 -1.43 -9.94 -1.48
N VAL A 134 -1.49 -11.27 -1.39
CA VAL A 134 -0.92 -12.00 -0.26
C VAL A 134 0.32 -12.72 -0.77
N GLY A 135 1.45 -12.48 -0.13
CA GLY A 135 2.74 -13.04 -0.49
C GLY A 135 3.39 -13.79 0.67
N GLN A 136 4.50 -14.44 0.37
CA GLN A 136 5.33 -15.04 1.39
C GLN A 136 6.00 -13.96 2.24
N ARG A 137 6.11 -14.22 3.54
CA ARG A 137 6.89 -13.38 4.44
C ARG A 137 8.37 -13.64 4.17
N PRO A 138 9.19 -12.60 3.90
CA PRO A 138 10.64 -12.78 3.88
C PRO A 138 11.14 -13.35 5.20
N PRO A 139 12.10 -14.27 5.18
CA PRO A 139 12.70 -14.79 6.41
C PRO A 139 13.50 -13.69 7.12
N ASN A 140 13.63 -13.78 8.43
CA ASN A 140 14.53 -12.96 9.27
C ASN A 140 14.30 -11.44 9.17
N LEU A 141 13.05 -11.01 9.23
CA LEU A 141 12.75 -9.59 9.30
C LEU A 141 13.07 -9.05 10.69
N PRO A 142 13.90 -8.02 10.79
CA PRO A 142 14.19 -7.39 12.07
C PRO A 142 13.04 -6.47 12.50
N GLY A 143 12.82 -6.39 13.81
CA GLY A 143 11.95 -5.41 14.44
C GLY A 143 10.50 -5.86 14.65
N PRO A 144 9.72 -5.06 15.36
CA PRO A 144 8.33 -5.33 15.66
C PRO A 144 7.42 -5.08 14.46
N PRO A 145 6.19 -5.64 14.48
CA PRO A 145 5.17 -5.32 13.49
C PRO A 145 4.92 -3.81 13.39
N SER A 146 4.91 -3.30 12.17
CA SER A 146 4.77 -1.86 11.90
C SER A 146 4.07 -1.60 10.58
N LEU A 147 3.28 -0.51 10.49
CA LEU A 147 2.74 0.00 9.23
C LEU A 147 3.84 0.51 8.30
N ALA A 148 4.97 0.92 8.87
CA ALA A 148 6.17 1.42 8.17
C ALA A 148 7.40 0.57 8.53
N PRO A 149 7.46 -0.72 8.14
CA PRO A 149 8.56 -1.61 8.52
C PRO A 149 9.89 -1.13 7.94
N ARG A 150 10.95 -1.35 8.70
CA ARG A 150 12.32 -1.10 8.26
C ARG A 150 13.17 -2.36 8.48
N PRO A 151 13.85 -2.86 7.45
CA PRO A 151 13.88 -2.36 6.05
C PRO A 151 12.53 -2.51 5.34
N MET A 152 12.29 -1.60 4.38
CA MET A 152 11.14 -1.71 3.49
C MET A 152 11.35 -2.84 2.47
N VAL A 153 10.28 -3.57 2.16
CA VAL A 153 10.29 -4.59 1.11
C VAL A 153 9.55 -4.04 -0.12
N LEU A 154 10.30 -3.66 -1.13
CA LEU A 154 9.75 -3.28 -2.43
C LEU A 154 9.38 -4.54 -3.21
N LEU A 155 8.25 -4.49 -3.92
CA LEU A 155 7.90 -5.53 -4.89
C LEU A 155 8.84 -5.50 -6.10
N PRO A 156 8.89 -6.57 -6.91
CA PRO A 156 9.61 -6.60 -8.18
C PRO A 156 9.20 -5.46 -9.10
N ARG A 157 10.06 -5.12 -10.06
CA ARG A 157 9.80 -4.07 -11.05
C ARG A 157 8.49 -4.35 -11.80
N LEU A 158 7.79 -3.27 -12.14
CA LEU A 158 6.62 -3.35 -13.00
C LEU A 158 7.04 -3.80 -14.39
N THR A 159 6.25 -4.69 -14.97
CA THR A 159 6.48 -5.23 -16.31
C THR A 159 5.20 -5.15 -17.14
N PRO A 160 5.29 -4.88 -18.45
CA PRO A 160 4.11 -4.94 -19.33
C PRO A 160 3.39 -6.28 -19.20
N GLY A 161 2.06 -6.25 -19.18
CA GLY A 161 1.20 -7.41 -18.94
C GLY A 161 1.05 -7.80 -17.47
N GLY A 162 1.88 -7.30 -16.58
CA GLY A 162 1.77 -7.51 -15.14
C GLY A 162 0.68 -6.65 -14.48
N PRO A 163 0.31 -6.96 -13.22
CA PRO A 163 -0.71 -6.20 -12.50
C PRO A 163 -0.23 -4.77 -12.22
N ALA A 164 -1.08 -3.78 -12.48
CA ALA A 164 -0.81 -2.38 -12.19
C ALA A 164 -0.92 -2.12 -10.68
N ARG A 165 0.17 -2.40 -9.94
CA ARG A 165 0.32 -2.21 -8.50
C ARG A 165 1.58 -1.41 -8.22
N PHE A 166 1.43 -0.18 -7.75
CA PHE A 166 2.55 0.71 -7.48
C PHE A 166 2.17 1.78 -6.45
N ALA A 167 3.18 2.47 -5.96
CA ALA A 167 3.00 3.59 -5.05
C ALA A 167 3.87 4.78 -5.46
N VAL A 168 3.45 5.96 -5.05
CA VAL A 168 4.17 7.21 -5.24
C VAL A 168 4.51 7.80 -3.89
N PHE A 169 5.74 8.24 -3.75
CA PHE A 169 6.26 8.82 -2.52
C PHE A 169 6.79 10.23 -2.81
N ASP A 170 6.39 11.20 -2.00
CA ASP A 170 6.84 12.59 -2.11
C ASP A 170 8.24 12.75 -1.50
N VAL A 171 9.20 12.29 -2.26
CA VAL A 171 10.63 12.34 -1.94
C VAL A 171 11.42 12.58 -3.22
N PRO A 172 12.60 13.21 -3.16
CA PRO A 172 13.39 13.50 -4.35
C PRO A 172 14.00 12.27 -5.02
N ASP A 173 14.25 11.21 -4.25
CA ASP A 173 14.91 10.00 -4.75
C ASP A 173 14.68 8.78 -3.84
N ARG A 174 15.19 7.64 -4.28
CA ARG A 174 15.09 6.38 -3.54
C ARG A 174 15.87 6.38 -2.21
N ALA A 175 16.99 7.11 -2.12
CA ALA A 175 17.75 7.20 -0.88
C ALA A 175 16.98 7.98 0.18
N ALA A 176 16.30 9.05 -0.23
CA ALA A 176 15.38 9.79 0.64
C ALA A 176 14.20 8.93 1.07
N LEU A 177 13.63 8.09 0.19
CA LEU A 177 12.57 7.15 0.58
C LEU A 177 13.05 6.17 1.65
N VAL A 178 14.25 5.60 1.51
CA VAL A 178 14.83 4.69 2.52
C VAL A 178 15.00 5.41 3.87
N ARG A 179 15.44 6.65 3.85
CA ARG A 179 15.66 7.46 5.06
C ARG A 179 14.36 7.89 5.73
N LEU A 180 13.41 8.44 4.95
CA LEU A 180 12.15 9.02 5.46
C LEU A 180 11.07 7.97 5.67
N GLY A 181 11.05 6.94 4.84
CA GLY A 181 10.17 5.79 4.97
C GLY A 181 8.81 5.93 4.30
N PRO A 182 7.94 4.92 4.45
CA PRO A 182 6.68 4.79 3.75
C PRO A 182 5.62 5.86 4.10
N ALA A 183 5.78 6.60 5.18
CA ALA A 183 4.85 7.66 5.58
C ALA A 183 4.83 8.84 4.58
N THR A 184 5.81 8.92 3.67
CA THR A 184 5.85 9.89 2.56
C THR A 184 4.98 9.49 1.37
N CYS A 185 4.20 8.42 1.47
CA CYS A 185 3.31 7.96 0.41
C CYS A 185 2.21 8.98 0.12
N VAL A 186 2.08 9.38 -1.15
CA VAL A 186 1.03 10.30 -1.61
C VAL A 186 -0.01 9.62 -2.49
N ALA A 187 0.30 8.48 -3.07
CA ALA A 187 -0.67 7.71 -3.83
C ALA A 187 -0.35 6.22 -3.84
N THR A 188 -1.39 5.40 -3.83
CA THR A 188 -1.30 3.94 -4.01
C THR A 188 -2.29 3.51 -5.07
N VAL A 189 -1.79 2.73 -6.03
CA VAL A 189 -2.56 2.19 -7.14
C VAL A 189 -2.57 0.66 -7.07
N ILE A 190 -3.75 0.06 -7.15
CA ILE A 190 -3.94 -1.39 -7.20
C ILE A 190 -4.91 -1.73 -8.33
N ALA A 191 -4.50 -2.65 -9.19
CA ALA A 191 -5.25 -3.04 -10.39
C ALA A 191 -5.69 -1.82 -11.23
N GLY A 192 -4.77 -0.85 -11.39
CA GLY A 192 -4.99 0.40 -12.11
C GLY A 192 -5.92 1.41 -11.42
N ARG A 193 -6.45 1.08 -10.25
CA ARG A 193 -7.33 1.97 -9.48
C ARG A 193 -6.55 2.72 -8.42
N LEU A 194 -6.77 4.03 -8.35
CA LEU A 194 -6.25 4.85 -7.25
C LEU A 194 -7.03 4.51 -5.97
N VAL A 195 -6.39 3.78 -5.06
CA VAL A 195 -7.02 3.29 -3.80
C VAL A 195 -6.65 4.14 -2.59
N TYR A 196 -5.58 4.93 -2.69
CA TYR A 196 -5.20 5.94 -1.71
C TYR A 196 -4.63 7.18 -2.42
N ARG A 197 -4.96 8.36 -1.89
CA ARG A 197 -4.37 9.64 -2.24
C ARG A 197 -4.28 10.50 -0.99
N ALA A 198 -3.10 11.04 -0.69
CA ALA A 198 -2.92 12.07 0.33
C ALA A 198 -3.71 13.34 -0.07
N ARG A 199 -4.25 14.02 0.94
CA ARG A 199 -4.99 15.29 0.77
C ARG A 199 -4.04 16.47 0.75
#